data_a42c90d1f2cc79f3275c360e33279e31
#
_entry.id   a42c90d1f2cc79f3275c360e33279e31
#
_cell.length_a   1.000
_cell.length_b   1.000
_cell.length_c   1.000
_cell.angle_alpha   90.00
_cell.angle_beta   90.00
_cell.angle_gamma   90.00
#
_symmetry.space_group_name_H-M   'P 1'
#
loop_
_entity.id
_entity.type
_entity.pdbx_description
1 polymer ?
#
loop_
_entity_poly.entity_id
_entity_poly.type
_entity_poly.pdbx_seq_one_letter_code
_entity_poly.pdbx_strand_id
1 'polypeptide(L)'
;MTLVHAAVQALETHRRLLVCCDADAGTLLEARLETVPGAEKVFDFGALSYADAKIREKLSARTCRVKGGPIPAKLARVQAAQRFVGADLAAGCVERAEDTVLFLGSRRGCWVRTVANTDAPALWLLDMIRRAASGLPQAAGTSWQKYGRAVPADVLTVQTLPDKPENTAPAKPPRKRHRVRNALIFLLVLSLAAFAAAWYYTGGDLTALPQRLQSLGADSLPHAGAKLI
;
A
#
# COMPACT_ATOMS: atom_id res chain seq x y z
N MET A 1 24.27 12.52 6.83
CA MET A 1 23.16 12.34 5.87
C MET A 1 21.94 12.98 6.47
N THR A 2 21.33 13.98 5.81
CA THR A 2 20.14 14.64 6.32
C THR A 2 18.89 13.77 6.08
N LEU A 3 17.80 14.05 6.80
CA LEU A 3 16.54 13.31 6.61
C LEU A 3 15.98 13.47 5.18
N VAL A 4 16.20 14.64 4.56
CA VAL A 4 15.79 14.91 3.18
C VAL A 4 16.52 13.97 2.21
N HIS A 5 17.85 13.87 2.32
CA HIS A 5 18.63 12.93 1.52
C HIS A 5 18.18 11.47 1.74
N ALA A 6 17.90 11.10 2.99
CA ALA A 6 17.44 9.75 3.31
C ALA A 6 16.07 9.45 2.70
N ALA A 7 15.17 10.45 2.63
CA ALA A 7 13.86 10.29 1.99
C ALA A 7 14.00 10.13 0.46
N VAL A 8 14.80 10.97 -0.18
CA VAL A 8 15.06 10.87 -1.63
C VAL A 8 15.72 9.55 -1.98
N GLN A 9 16.76 9.15 -1.23
CA GLN A 9 17.43 7.86 -1.44
C GLN A 9 16.47 6.66 -1.26
N ALA A 10 15.58 6.72 -0.27
CA ALA A 10 14.59 5.66 -0.07
C ALA A 10 13.61 5.56 -1.25
N LEU A 11 13.14 6.70 -1.76
CA LEU A 11 12.28 6.75 -2.94
C LEU A 11 13.01 6.18 -4.18
N GLU A 12 14.26 6.59 -4.42
CA GLU A 12 15.06 6.14 -5.56
C GLU A 12 15.35 4.63 -5.48
N THR A 13 15.85 4.15 -4.33
CA THR A 13 16.17 2.74 -4.11
C THR A 13 14.96 1.84 -4.36
N HIS A 14 13.78 2.27 -3.93
CA HIS A 14 12.55 1.50 -4.08
C HIS A 14 11.72 1.88 -5.30
N ARG A 15 12.25 2.73 -6.19
CA ARG A 15 11.61 3.20 -7.43
C ARG A 15 10.20 3.71 -7.18
N ARG A 16 10.05 4.60 -6.19
CA ARG A 16 8.78 5.19 -5.79
C ARG A 16 8.70 6.63 -6.27
N LEU A 17 7.60 6.97 -6.93
CA LEU A 17 7.30 8.35 -7.31
C LEU A 17 6.42 9.01 -6.24
N LEU A 18 6.82 10.18 -5.81
CA LEU A 18 6.10 11.03 -4.87
C LEU A 18 5.54 12.26 -5.60
N VAL A 19 4.35 12.68 -5.20
CA VAL A 19 3.71 13.92 -5.68
C VAL A 19 3.09 14.67 -4.51
N CYS A 20 3.01 16.00 -4.57
CA CYS A 20 2.19 16.81 -3.67
C CYS A 20 0.76 16.91 -4.21
N CYS A 21 -0.24 16.88 -3.35
CA CYS A 21 -1.64 16.98 -3.78
C CYS A 21 -2.10 18.42 -4.05
N ASP A 22 -1.36 19.40 -3.54
CA ASP A 22 -1.60 20.85 -3.70
C ASP A 22 -0.40 21.68 -3.23
N ALA A 23 -0.57 23.02 -3.27
CA ALA A 23 0.46 23.98 -2.89
C ALA A 23 0.86 23.90 -1.42
N ASP A 24 -0.09 23.63 -0.53
CA ASP A 24 0.20 23.58 0.90
C ASP A 24 1.25 22.52 1.20
N ALA A 25 1.08 21.33 0.59
CA ALA A 25 2.07 20.25 0.70
C ALA A 25 3.37 20.58 -0.06
N GLY A 26 3.26 21.27 -1.21
CA GLY A 26 4.42 21.75 -1.96
C GLY A 26 5.30 22.67 -1.12
N THR A 27 4.73 23.66 -0.46
CA THR A 27 5.44 24.59 0.43
C THR A 27 6.25 23.86 1.51
N LEU A 28 5.75 22.74 2.03
CA LEU A 28 6.47 21.95 3.03
C LEU A 28 7.65 21.17 2.46
N LEU A 29 7.57 20.71 1.22
CA LEU A 29 8.48 19.73 0.65
C LEU A 29 9.37 20.23 -0.48
N GLU A 30 8.84 21.00 -1.45
CA GLU A 30 9.52 21.30 -2.71
C GLU A 30 10.88 21.98 -2.49
N ALA A 31 10.93 23.09 -1.79
CA ALA A 31 12.17 23.81 -1.54
C ALA A 31 13.25 22.97 -0.82
N ARG A 32 12.83 21.96 -0.07
CA ARG A 32 13.77 21.04 0.62
C ARG A 32 14.28 19.95 -0.30
N LEU A 33 13.39 19.42 -1.16
CA LEU A 33 13.72 18.38 -2.10
C LEU A 33 14.58 18.88 -3.25
N GLU A 34 14.33 20.10 -3.75
CA GLU A 34 15.13 20.74 -4.80
C GLU A 34 16.62 20.84 -4.47
N THR A 35 16.97 20.89 -3.18
CA THR A 35 18.36 20.94 -2.74
C THR A 35 19.10 19.60 -2.85
N VAL A 36 18.36 18.50 -3.13
CA VAL A 36 18.93 17.15 -3.16
C VAL A 36 19.09 16.66 -4.59
N PRO A 37 20.33 16.37 -5.03
CA PRO A 37 20.55 15.79 -6.35
C PRO A 37 19.78 14.47 -6.53
N GLY A 38 19.11 14.31 -7.67
CA GLY A 38 18.32 13.12 -7.99
C GLY A 38 16.86 13.19 -7.54
N ALA A 39 16.46 14.22 -6.80
CA ALA A 39 15.08 14.39 -6.36
C ALA A 39 14.11 14.46 -7.54
N GLU A 40 14.52 15.02 -8.67
CA GLU A 40 13.75 15.14 -9.90
C GLU A 40 13.33 13.78 -10.51
N LYS A 41 14.00 12.71 -10.14
CA LYS A 41 13.68 11.35 -10.60
C LYS A 41 12.54 10.70 -9.80
N VAL A 42 12.32 11.18 -8.58
CA VAL A 42 11.44 10.54 -7.61
C VAL A 42 10.33 11.47 -7.09
N PHE A 43 10.45 12.75 -7.38
CA PHE A 43 9.46 13.74 -7.02
C PHE A 43 9.01 14.53 -8.25
N ASP A 44 7.71 14.56 -8.47
CA ASP A 44 7.13 15.32 -9.56
C ASP A 44 6.90 16.77 -9.12
N PHE A 45 7.86 17.63 -9.40
CA PHE A 45 7.80 19.07 -9.12
C PHE A 45 6.75 19.82 -9.97
N GLY A 46 6.31 19.23 -11.07
CA GLY A 46 5.46 19.92 -12.04
C GLY A 46 4.01 19.45 -12.09
N ALA A 47 3.73 18.21 -11.76
CA ALA A 47 2.46 17.59 -12.09
C ALA A 47 1.23 18.24 -11.47
N LEU A 48 1.37 18.80 -10.28
CA LEU A 48 0.26 19.45 -9.56
C LEU A 48 0.56 20.90 -9.22
N SER A 49 1.78 21.34 -9.47
CA SER A 49 2.24 22.68 -9.17
C SER A 49 1.66 23.70 -10.13
N TYR A 50 0.50 23.43 -10.74
CA TYR A 50 -0.13 24.54 -11.43
C TYR A 50 0.02 24.59 -12.95
N ALA A 51 0.87 23.76 -13.54
CA ALA A 51 1.07 23.78 -14.98
C ALA A 51 -0.08 23.11 -15.73
N ASP A 52 -0.70 22.06 -15.15
CA ASP A 52 -1.83 21.39 -15.80
C ASP A 52 -3.18 21.84 -15.22
N ALA A 53 -3.78 22.85 -15.84
CA ALA A 53 -5.10 23.36 -15.49
C ALA A 53 -6.18 22.25 -15.47
N LYS A 54 -6.07 21.23 -16.34
CA LYS A 54 -7.02 20.10 -16.39
C LYS A 54 -6.93 19.22 -15.17
N ILE A 55 -5.70 18.92 -14.69
CA ILE A 55 -5.51 18.11 -13.47
C ILE A 55 -6.05 18.90 -12.27
N ARG A 56 -5.73 20.19 -12.16
CA ARG A 56 -6.22 21.05 -11.09
C ARG A 56 -7.74 21.15 -11.07
N GLU A 57 -8.38 21.29 -12.22
CA GLU A 57 -9.84 21.30 -12.35
C GLU A 57 -10.46 19.98 -11.89
N LYS A 58 -9.94 18.85 -12.35
CA LYS A 58 -10.40 17.51 -11.93
C LYS A 58 -10.24 17.26 -10.43
N LEU A 59 -9.14 17.71 -9.84
CA LEU A 59 -8.90 17.62 -8.40
C LEU A 59 -9.89 18.48 -7.62
N SER A 60 -10.12 19.72 -8.07
CA SER A 60 -11.08 20.64 -7.46
C SER A 60 -12.50 20.10 -7.56
N ALA A 61 -12.93 19.64 -8.71
CA ALA A 61 -14.26 19.07 -8.93
C ALA A 61 -14.53 17.84 -8.03
N ARG A 62 -13.52 17.00 -7.76
CA ARG A 62 -13.65 15.90 -6.81
C ARG A 62 -13.72 16.35 -5.37
N THR A 63 -12.91 17.34 -5.00
CA THR A 63 -12.82 17.85 -3.63
C THR A 63 -14.09 18.57 -3.20
N CYS A 64 -14.70 19.36 -4.10
CA CYS A 64 -15.95 20.09 -3.84
C CYS A 64 -17.15 19.18 -3.53
N ARG A 65 -17.11 17.91 -3.91
CA ARG A 65 -18.18 16.94 -3.64
C ARG A 65 -18.07 16.28 -2.26
N VAL A 66 -16.95 16.48 -1.57
CA VAL A 66 -16.71 15.83 -0.27
C VAL A 66 -17.30 16.70 0.83
N LYS A 67 -18.24 16.14 1.60
CA LYS A 67 -18.83 16.79 2.77
C LYS A 67 -17.99 16.49 4.01
N GLY A 68 -18.06 17.34 5.03
CA GLY A 68 -17.43 17.09 6.33
C GLY A 68 -16.16 17.90 6.62
N GLY A 69 -15.89 18.96 5.83
CA GLY A 69 -14.81 19.90 6.14
C GLY A 69 -13.47 19.62 5.46
N PRO A 70 -12.40 20.31 5.88
CA PRO A 70 -11.10 20.31 5.19
C PRO A 70 -10.39 18.96 5.24
N ILE A 71 -10.52 18.20 6.33
CA ILE A 71 -9.83 16.91 6.51
C ILE A 71 -10.30 15.84 5.51
N PRO A 72 -11.60 15.52 5.38
CA PRO A 72 -12.10 14.61 4.36
C PRO A 72 -11.82 15.09 2.94
N ALA A 73 -11.94 16.41 2.70
CA ALA A 73 -11.63 16.99 1.41
C ALA A 73 -10.15 16.80 1.02
N LYS A 74 -9.21 17.04 1.95
CA LYS A 74 -7.79 16.82 1.72
C LYS A 74 -7.47 15.34 1.49
N LEU A 75 -8.07 14.43 2.26
CA LEU A 75 -7.90 12.99 2.07
C LEU A 75 -8.33 12.54 0.67
N ALA A 76 -9.48 13.04 0.19
CA ALA A 76 -9.94 12.76 -1.17
C ALA A 76 -9.01 13.35 -2.23
N ARG A 77 -8.44 14.54 -1.98
CA ARG A 77 -7.50 15.21 -2.87
C ARG A 77 -6.18 14.44 -2.99
N VAL A 78 -5.63 13.98 -1.87
CA VAL A 78 -4.44 13.12 -1.83
C VAL A 78 -4.66 11.84 -2.65
N GLN A 79 -5.80 11.18 -2.49
CA GLN A 79 -6.16 10.01 -3.28
C GLN A 79 -6.27 10.32 -4.77
N ALA A 80 -6.88 11.44 -5.10
CA ALA A 80 -7.07 11.84 -6.50
C ALA A 80 -5.73 12.19 -7.15
N ALA A 81 -4.87 12.94 -6.47
CA ALA A 81 -3.53 13.28 -6.94
C ALA A 81 -2.70 12.03 -7.25
N GLN A 82 -2.64 11.11 -6.30
CA GLN A 82 -1.94 9.83 -6.46
C GLN A 82 -2.42 9.06 -7.70
N ARG A 83 -3.73 9.03 -7.94
CA ARG A 83 -4.31 8.31 -9.08
C ARG A 83 -4.11 9.01 -10.42
N PHE A 84 -4.27 10.34 -10.46
CA PHE A 84 -4.18 11.10 -11.71
C PHE A 84 -2.74 11.18 -12.24
N VAL A 85 -1.77 11.31 -11.34
CA VAL A 85 -0.35 11.33 -11.70
C VAL A 85 0.22 9.92 -11.87
N GLY A 86 -0.44 8.91 -11.29
CA GLY A 86 0.08 7.55 -11.26
C GLY A 86 1.24 7.37 -10.28
N ALA A 87 1.41 8.31 -9.35
CA ALA A 87 2.45 8.24 -8.33
C ALA A 87 2.21 7.08 -7.34
N ASP A 88 3.27 6.63 -6.69
CA ASP A 88 3.16 5.62 -5.64
C ASP A 88 2.70 6.23 -4.31
N LEU A 89 3.16 7.45 -4.04
CA LEU A 89 2.85 8.21 -2.84
C LEU A 89 2.36 9.61 -3.20
N ALA A 90 1.42 10.15 -2.42
CA ALA A 90 0.96 11.53 -2.55
C ALA A 90 0.94 12.20 -1.18
N ALA A 91 1.64 13.32 -1.06
CA ALA A 91 1.70 14.12 0.16
C ALA A 91 0.61 15.18 0.18
N GLY A 92 0.09 15.46 1.38
CA GLY A 92 -0.87 16.53 1.62
C GLY A 92 -0.75 17.04 3.05
N CYS A 93 -1.21 18.25 3.31
CA CYS A 93 -1.33 18.77 4.66
C CYS A 93 -2.54 19.69 4.81
N VAL A 94 -3.00 19.84 6.04
CA VAL A 94 -3.98 20.88 6.45
C VAL A 94 -3.38 21.59 7.63
N GLU A 95 -2.96 22.82 7.40
CA GLU A 95 -2.46 23.70 8.44
C GLU A 95 -3.61 24.29 9.25
N ARG A 96 -3.48 24.26 10.57
CA ARG A 96 -4.38 24.88 11.55
C ARG A 96 -3.59 25.84 12.43
N ALA A 97 -4.26 26.59 13.29
CA ALA A 97 -3.61 27.63 14.11
C ALA A 97 -2.45 27.09 14.95
N GLU A 98 -2.60 25.93 15.56
CA GLU A 98 -1.61 25.37 16.51
C GLU A 98 -0.91 24.13 16.00
N ASP A 99 -1.48 23.45 15.00
CA ASP A 99 -0.97 22.19 14.49
C ASP A 99 -1.20 22.03 13.00
N THR A 100 -0.52 21.06 12.43
CA THR A 100 -0.65 20.64 11.04
C THR A 100 -1.02 19.18 10.96
N VAL A 101 -2.09 18.85 10.24
CA VAL A 101 -2.46 17.47 9.92
C VAL A 101 -1.76 17.07 8.62
N LEU A 102 -0.91 16.08 8.71
CA LEU A 102 -0.12 15.53 7.60
C LEU A 102 -0.81 14.30 7.01
N PHE A 103 -0.77 14.19 5.69
CA PHE A 103 -1.33 13.09 4.93
C PHE A 103 -0.28 12.51 4.00
N LEU A 104 -0.12 11.19 4.01
CA LEU A 104 0.69 10.50 3.04
C LEU A 104 -0.14 9.37 2.43
N GLY A 105 -0.64 9.59 1.24
CA GLY A 105 -1.48 8.65 0.51
C GLY A 105 -0.68 7.62 -0.26
N SER A 106 -1.24 6.43 -0.34
CA SER A 106 -0.79 5.34 -1.20
C SER A 106 -1.99 4.78 -1.99
N ARG A 107 -1.78 3.77 -2.83
CA ARG A 107 -2.88 3.13 -3.59
C ARG A 107 -3.99 2.56 -2.71
N ARG A 108 -3.71 2.18 -1.47
CA ARG A 108 -4.63 1.43 -0.59
C ARG A 108 -5.29 2.27 0.49
N GLY A 109 -4.72 3.41 0.82
CA GLY A 109 -5.16 4.27 1.92
C GLY A 109 -4.12 5.34 2.21
N CYS A 110 -4.27 6.02 3.32
CA CYS A 110 -3.49 7.17 3.69
C CYS A 110 -3.01 7.05 5.13
N TRP A 111 -1.75 7.37 5.40
CA TRP A 111 -1.26 7.63 6.74
C TRP A 111 -1.59 9.07 7.12
N VAL A 112 -2.09 9.25 8.32
CA VAL A 112 -2.48 10.56 8.87
C VAL A 112 -1.76 10.75 10.20
N ARG A 113 -1.18 11.95 10.38
CA ARG A 113 -0.52 12.36 11.61
C ARG A 113 -0.81 13.82 11.89
N THR A 114 -1.07 14.17 13.14
CA THR A 114 -1.17 15.54 13.60
C THR A 114 0.10 15.92 14.36
N VAL A 115 0.67 17.07 14.03
CA VAL A 115 1.96 17.54 14.56
C VAL A 115 1.79 19.00 14.96
N ALA A 116 2.30 19.41 16.12
CA ALA A 116 2.33 20.83 16.49
C ALA A 116 3.15 21.63 15.47
N ASN A 117 2.74 22.86 15.19
CA ASN A 117 3.45 23.69 14.20
C ASN A 117 4.89 23.99 14.65
N THR A 118 5.19 23.93 15.94
CA THR A 118 6.54 24.06 16.53
C THR A 118 7.43 22.84 16.25
N ASP A 119 6.87 21.67 15.96
CA ASP A 119 7.59 20.40 15.81
C ASP A 119 8.04 20.10 14.38
N ALA A 120 8.25 21.13 13.57
CA ALA A 120 8.73 21.05 12.20
C ALA A 120 7.93 20.03 11.34
N PRO A 121 6.67 20.31 10.97
CA PRO A 121 5.80 19.40 10.21
C PRO A 121 6.43 18.82 8.95
N ALA A 122 7.26 19.60 8.26
CA ALA A 122 7.99 19.15 7.07
C ALA A 122 8.93 17.98 7.33
N LEU A 123 9.61 17.95 8.49
CA LEU A 123 10.50 16.84 8.85
C LEU A 123 9.70 15.58 9.17
N TRP A 124 8.56 15.71 9.84
CA TRP A 124 7.66 14.59 10.07
C TRP A 124 7.11 14.00 8.77
N LEU A 125 6.72 14.85 7.84
CA LEU A 125 6.25 14.41 6.53
C LEU A 125 7.35 13.67 5.75
N LEU A 126 8.58 14.17 5.78
CA LEU A 126 9.75 13.51 5.17
C LEU A 126 10.06 12.15 5.82
N ASP A 127 9.94 12.03 7.15
CA ASP A 127 10.11 10.73 7.82
C ASP A 127 9.00 9.73 7.44
N MET A 128 7.75 10.20 7.34
CA MET A 128 6.64 9.38 6.85
C MET A 128 6.90 8.88 5.42
N ILE A 129 7.40 9.74 4.54
CA ILE A 129 7.76 9.40 3.15
C ILE A 129 8.88 8.36 3.13
N ARG A 130 9.97 8.61 3.86
CA ARG A 130 11.11 7.69 3.97
C ARG A 130 10.67 6.31 4.44
N ARG A 131 9.89 6.24 5.52
CA ARG A 131 9.39 4.97 6.07
C ARG A 131 8.46 4.26 5.10
N ALA A 132 7.54 4.99 4.47
CA ALA A 132 6.61 4.42 3.50
C ALA A 132 7.34 3.90 2.25
N ALA A 133 8.33 4.63 1.74
CA ALA A 133 9.14 4.20 0.61
C ALA A 133 9.92 2.93 0.92
N SER A 134 10.56 2.86 2.10
CA SER A 134 11.34 1.70 2.55
C SER A 134 10.49 0.54 3.09
N GLY A 135 9.17 0.66 3.15
CA GLY A 135 8.31 -0.38 3.73
C GLY A 135 8.44 -0.54 5.26
N LEU A 136 9.01 0.46 5.94
CA LEU A 136 9.14 0.48 7.38
C LEU A 136 7.81 0.85 8.07
N PRO A 137 7.59 0.41 9.32
CA PRO A 137 6.45 0.85 10.09
C PRO A 137 6.51 2.37 10.31
N GLN A 138 5.36 3.03 10.27
CA GLN A 138 5.28 4.45 10.58
C GLN A 138 5.57 4.71 12.07
N ALA A 139 6.02 5.93 12.38
CA ALA A 139 6.27 6.34 13.75
C ALA A 139 4.98 6.30 14.58
N ALA A 140 5.12 6.11 15.89
CA ALA A 140 4.00 6.18 16.85
C ALA A 140 3.25 7.52 16.67
N GLY A 141 1.93 7.50 16.84
CA GLY A 141 1.09 8.66 16.56
C GLY A 141 0.69 8.84 15.09
N THR A 142 1.14 7.96 14.18
CA THR A 142 0.68 7.93 12.79
C THR A 142 -0.34 6.82 12.59
N SER A 143 -1.54 7.17 12.14
CA SER A 143 -2.65 6.23 11.92
C SER A 143 -2.87 5.93 10.45
N TRP A 144 -3.23 4.70 10.15
CA TRP A 144 -3.60 4.27 8.82
C TRP A 144 -5.10 4.41 8.59
N GLN A 145 -5.49 5.14 7.55
CA GLN A 145 -6.88 5.37 7.18
C GLN A 145 -7.18 4.80 5.79
N LYS A 146 -8.30 4.10 5.67
CA LYS A 146 -8.83 3.73 4.35
C LYS A 146 -9.54 4.93 3.72
N TYR A 147 -9.35 5.12 2.43
CA TYR A 147 -10.11 6.14 1.70
C TYR A 147 -11.63 5.92 1.81
N GLY A 148 -12.36 7.03 1.93
CA GLY A 148 -13.81 7.01 2.10
C GLY A 148 -14.31 6.77 3.52
N ARG A 149 -13.41 6.62 4.50
CA ARG A 149 -13.75 6.58 5.93
C ARG A 149 -13.40 7.89 6.61
N ALA A 150 -14.17 8.26 7.60
CA ALA A 150 -13.86 9.40 8.45
C ALA A 150 -12.56 9.15 9.22
N VAL A 151 -11.76 10.20 9.37
CA VAL A 151 -10.57 10.17 10.23
C VAL A 151 -11.05 10.27 11.68
N PRO A 152 -10.67 9.35 12.57
CA PRO A 152 -11.05 9.42 13.97
C PRO A 152 -10.52 10.68 14.66
N ALA A 153 -11.27 11.20 15.65
CA ALA A 153 -10.93 12.46 16.28
C ALA A 153 -9.62 12.41 17.08
N ASP A 154 -9.27 11.27 17.65
CA ASP A 154 -8.02 11.02 18.36
C ASP A 154 -6.78 11.18 17.47
N VAL A 155 -6.89 10.89 16.18
CA VAL A 155 -5.82 11.08 15.19
C VAL A 155 -5.64 12.56 14.84
N LEU A 156 -6.68 13.37 15.03
CA LEU A 156 -6.70 14.79 14.72
C LEU A 156 -6.25 15.68 15.89
N THR A 157 -5.85 15.08 17.00
CA THR A 157 -5.23 15.78 18.12
C THR A 157 -3.72 15.53 18.15
N VAL A 158 -2.95 16.53 18.55
CA VAL A 158 -1.51 16.38 18.74
C VAL A 158 -1.28 15.34 19.83
N GLN A 159 -0.68 14.23 19.48
CA GLN A 159 -0.28 13.23 20.46
C GLN A 159 1.06 13.69 21.07
N THR A 160 1.03 14.22 22.29
CA THR A 160 2.21 14.36 23.11
C THR A 160 2.71 12.95 23.47
N LEU A 161 3.63 12.44 22.67
CA LEU A 161 4.32 11.20 23.00
C LEU A 161 5.22 11.48 24.20
N PRO A 162 5.18 10.66 25.26
CA PRO A 162 6.19 10.75 26.31
C PRO A 162 7.57 10.53 25.70
N ASP A 163 8.53 11.36 26.07
CA ASP A 163 9.95 11.34 25.62
C ASP A 163 10.68 10.06 26.10
N LYS A 164 10.14 8.91 25.89
CA LYS A 164 10.79 7.65 26.21
C LYS A 164 10.99 6.86 24.92
N PRO A 165 12.23 6.57 24.53
CA PRO A 165 12.50 5.57 23.49
C PRO A 165 12.07 4.23 24.07
N GLU A 166 10.84 3.86 23.79
CA GLU A 166 10.34 2.54 24.15
C GLU A 166 11.08 1.53 23.29
N ASN A 167 11.91 0.75 23.95
CA ASN A 167 12.58 -0.43 23.42
C ASN A 167 11.49 -1.48 23.10
N THR A 168 10.69 -1.20 22.11
CA THR A 168 9.67 -2.12 21.62
C THR A 168 10.38 -3.19 20.82
N ALA A 169 10.45 -4.37 21.42
CA ALA A 169 10.77 -5.61 20.72
C ALA A 169 10.00 -5.66 19.38
N PRO A 170 10.60 -6.19 18.29
CA PRO A 170 10.01 -6.15 16.97
C PRO A 170 8.60 -6.75 17.00
N ALA A 171 7.61 -5.93 16.70
CA ALA A 171 6.24 -6.36 16.59
C ALA A 171 6.17 -7.51 15.60
N LYS A 172 5.64 -8.66 16.02
CA LYS A 172 5.44 -9.83 15.16
C LYS A 172 4.78 -9.39 13.87
N PRO A 173 5.33 -9.76 12.70
CA PRO A 173 4.77 -9.37 11.42
C PRO A 173 3.31 -9.83 11.33
N PRO A 174 2.40 -9.01 10.76
CA PRO A 174 1.00 -9.38 10.65
C PRO A 174 0.86 -10.70 9.90
N ARG A 175 0.26 -11.69 10.52
CA ARG A 175 0.02 -13.02 9.94
C ARG A 175 -0.66 -12.87 8.59
N LYS A 176 0.03 -13.28 7.54
CA LYS A 176 -0.42 -13.21 6.14
C LYS A 176 -1.70 -14.05 5.95
N ARG A 177 -2.84 -13.42 6.05
CA ARG A 177 -4.16 -14.02 5.75
C ARG A 177 -4.30 -14.51 4.30
N HIS A 178 -3.32 -14.16 3.44
CA HIS A 178 -3.29 -14.55 2.03
C HIS A 178 -2.88 -16.01 1.77
N ARG A 179 -2.19 -16.68 2.72
CA ARG A 179 -1.77 -18.07 2.53
C ARG A 179 -2.96 -19.03 2.40
N VAL A 180 -4.00 -18.83 3.20
CA VAL A 180 -5.20 -19.70 3.17
C VAL A 180 -5.97 -19.49 1.86
N ARG A 181 -6.13 -18.25 1.39
CA ARG A 181 -6.83 -17.97 0.13
C ARG A 181 -6.09 -18.54 -1.07
N ASN A 182 -4.75 -18.42 -1.10
CA ASN A 182 -3.96 -18.98 -2.20
C ASN A 182 -3.93 -20.52 -2.17
N ALA A 183 -3.92 -21.14 -0.99
CA ALA A 183 -4.03 -22.60 -0.84
C ALA A 183 -5.40 -23.11 -1.30
N LEU A 184 -6.49 -22.39 -1.00
CA LEU A 184 -7.84 -22.74 -1.48
C LEU A 184 -7.95 -22.62 -3.00
N ILE A 185 -7.41 -21.54 -3.59
CA ILE A 185 -7.38 -21.37 -5.05
C ILE A 185 -6.57 -22.49 -5.71
N PHE A 186 -5.40 -22.84 -5.14
CA PHE A 186 -4.56 -23.92 -5.65
C PHE A 186 -5.27 -25.26 -5.60
N LEU A 187 -5.95 -25.60 -4.50
CA LEU A 187 -6.76 -26.80 -4.37
C LEU A 187 -7.91 -26.85 -5.38
N LEU A 188 -8.56 -25.72 -5.62
CA LEU A 188 -9.65 -25.62 -6.58
C LEU A 188 -9.16 -25.83 -8.02
N VAL A 189 -8.01 -25.25 -8.38
CA VAL A 189 -7.39 -25.46 -9.71
C VAL A 189 -6.97 -26.93 -9.88
N LEU A 190 -6.41 -27.53 -8.84
CA LEU A 190 -5.97 -28.92 -8.87
C LEU A 190 -7.16 -29.88 -9.02
N SER A 191 -8.27 -29.64 -8.33
CA SER A 191 -9.49 -30.43 -8.46
C SER A 191 -10.14 -30.31 -9.84
N LEU A 192 -10.15 -29.10 -10.43
CA LEU A 192 -10.62 -28.87 -11.81
C LEU A 192 -9.74 -29.59 -12.84
N ALA A 193 -8.42 -29.56 -12.66
CA ALA A 193 -7.50 -30.27 -13.54
C ALA A 193 -7.68 -31.79 -13.46
N ALA A 194 -7.84 -32.33 -12.25
CA ALA A 194 -8.12 -33.77 -12.04
C ALA A 194 -9.47 -34.18 -12.66
N PHE A 195 -10.49 -33.34 -12.53
CA PHE A 195 -11.80 -33.57 -13.14
C PHE A 195 -11.71 -33.55 -14.68
N ALA A 196 -11.01 -32.58 -15.26
CA ALA A 196 -10.81 -32.47 -16.71
C ALA A 196 -10.03 -33.69 -17.25
N ALA A 197 -8.99 -34.13 -16.54
CA ALA A 197 -8.25 -35.33 -16.90
C ALA A 197 -9.15 -36.59 -16.86
N ALA A 198 -9.91 -36.75 -15.78
CA ALA A 198 -10.88 -37.86 -15.66
C ALA A 198 -11.92 -37.85 -16.78
N TRP A 199 -12.46 -36.70 -17.09
CA TRP A 199 -13.41 -36.51 -18.21
C TRP A 199 -12.81 -36.89 -19.55
N TYR A 200 -11.57 -36.46 -19.81
CA TYR A 200 -10.86 -36.80 -21.04
C TYR A 200 -10.58 -38.31 -21.18
N TYR A 201 -10.13 -38.97 -20.09
CA TYR A 201 -9.85 -40.42 -20.07
C TYR A 201 -11.10 -41.28 -20.15
N THR A 202 -12.25 -40.83 -19.68
CA THR A 202 -13.50 -41.58 -19.72
C THR A 202 -14.34 -41.32 -20.98
N GLY A 203 -13.87 -40.41 -21.87
CA GLY A 203 -14.63 -40.07 -23.06
C GLY A 203 -15.96 -39.38 -22.75
N GLY A 204 -16.07 -38.69 -21.59
CA GLY A 204 -17.27 -37.99 -21.12
C GLY A 204 -18.20 -38.83 -20.24
N ASP A 205 -17.91 -40.10 -20.02
CA ASP A 205 -18.71 -40.97 -19.15
C ASP A 205 -18.01 -41.30 -17.83
N LEU A 206 -18.34 -40.51 -16.78
CA LEU A 206 -17.76 -40.61 -15.46
C LEU A 206 -18.16 -41.89 -14.71
N THR A 207 -19.21 -42.60 -15.15
CA THR A 207 -19.68 -43.84 -14.51
C THR A 207 -18.73 -45.00 -14.77
N ALA A 208 -17.88 -44.91 -15.79
CA ALA A 208 -16.89 -45.91 -16.15
C ALA A 208 -15.55 -45.81 -15.35
N LEU A 209 -15.35 -44.77 -14.58
CA LEU A 209 -14.11 -44.49 -13.81
C LEU A 209 -13.73 -45.64 -12.84
N PRO A 210 -14.65 -46.17 -12.01
CA PRO A 210 -14.26 -47.21 -11.06
C PRO A 210 -13.85 -48.52 -11.73
N GLN A 211 -14.42 -48.84 -12.90
CA GLN A 211 -14.05 -50.08 -13.64
C GLN A 211 -12.66 -49.96 -14.30
N ARG A 212 -12.32 -48.78 -14.84
CA ARG A 212 -11.00 -48.55 -15.45
C ARG A 212 -9.86 -48.46 -14.43
N LEU A 213 -10.12 -47.95 -13.21
CA LEU A 213 -9.13 -47.96 -12.13
C LEU A 213 -8.85 -49.38 -11.60
N GLN A 214 -9.84 -50.27 -11.60
CA GLN A 214 -9.64 -51.64 -11.21
C GLN A 214 -8.81 -52.44 -12.25
N SER A 215 -8.95 -52.16 -13.54
CA SER A 215 -8.14 -52.79 -14.59
C SER A 215 -6.65 -52.39 -14.52
N LEU A 216 -6.36 -51.12 -14.19
CA LEU A 216 -4.97 -50.64 -14.02
C LEU A 216 -4.27 -51.23 -12.78
N GLY A 217 -5.03 -51.57 -11.73
CA GLY A 217 -4.51 -52.22 -10.52
C GLY A 217 -4.23 -53.73 -10.69
N ALA A 218 -4.89 -54.37 -11.64
CA ALA A 218 -4.73 -55.83 -11.87
C ALA A 218 -3.47 -56.19 -12.68
N ASP A 219 -2.99 -55.28 -13.53
CA ASP A 219 -1.80 -55.49 -14.38
C ASP A 219 -0.46 -55.25 -13.68
N SER A 220 -0.46 -54.77 -12.43
CA SER A 220 0.76 -54.40 -11.70
C SER A 220 1.25 -55.42 -10.66
N LEU A 221 0.68 -56.65 -10.58
CA LEU A 221 1.18 -57.68 -9.70
C LEU A 221 2.11 -58.64 -10.47
N PRO A 222 3.43 -58.65 -10.21
CA PRO A 222 4.31 -59.65 -10.76
C PRO A 222 4.00 -61.01 -10.10
N HIS A 223 3.67 -61.99 -10.91
CA HIS A 223 3.57 -63.38 -10.49
C HIS A 223 4.95 -63.86 -9.97
N ALA A 224 5.15 -63.80 -8.65
CA ALA A 224 6.20 -64.53 -7.99
C ALA A 224 5.79 -65.99 -7.91
N GLY A 225 6.08 -66.70 -8.97
CA GLY A 225 5.98 -68.15 -8.98
C GLY A 225 7.07 -68.76 -8.09
N ALA A 226 6.69 -69.29 -6.93
CA ALA A 226 7.51 -70.10 -6.11
C ALA A 226 7.67 -71.46 -6.86
N LYS A 227 8.92 -71.86 -7.21
CA LYS A 227 9.31 -73.28 -7.38
C LYS A 227 10.18 -73.66 -6.19
N LEU A 228 9.59 -74.41 -5.32
CA LEU A 228 10.31 -75.33 -4.44
C LEU A 228 10.71 -76.57 -5.23
N ILE A 229 11.96 -76.88 -5.30
CA ILE A 229 12.60 -78.21 -5.17
C ILE A 229 13.98 -77.99 -4.59
#